data_ea73626004e00634bf67ef733723aadc
#
_entry.id   ea73626004e00634bf67ef733723aadc
#
_cell.length_a   1.000
_cell.length_b   1.000
_cell.length_c   1.000
_cell.angle_alpha   90.00
_cell.angle_beta   90.00
_cell.angle_gamma   90.00
#
_symmetry.space_group_name_H-M   'P 1'
#
loop_
_entity.id
_entity.type
_entity.pdbx_description
1 polymer ?
#
loop_
_entity_poly.entity_id
_entity_poly.type
_entity_poly.pdbx_seq_one_letter_code
_entity_poly.pdbx_strand_id
1 'polypeptide(L)'
;MIAYFKSLPDGYFPVDGCVLLVREAWQRFLHLENLPKHMDQFVTPDYAHELIDGYQGQLIEPIQKPEHLCMVAASGKGKWHCGVFSAEQMPGYVIHTLGCTVKIEPLNQFRRRFDTVEFYRHATHCRVSTSDTKG
;
A
#
# COMPACT_ATOMS: atom_id res chain seq x y z
N MET A 1 -2.67 -1.27 -13.24
CA MET A 1 -1.71 -1.31 -12.11
C MET A 1 -1.03 -2.67 -12.00
N ILE A 2 -1.78 -3.75 -12.01
CA ILE A 2 -1.20 -5.10 -11.93
C ILE A 2 -0.17 -5.34 -13.04
N ALA A 3 -0.51 -5.01 -14.28
CA ALA A 3 0.38 -5.22 -15.41
C ALA A 3 1.71 -4.49 -15.23
N TYR A 4 1.67 -3.26 -14.71
CA TYR A 4 2.88 -2.48 -14.45
C TYR A 4 3.78 -3.19 -13.44
N PHE A 5 3.22 -3.57 -12.28
CA PHE A 5 4.04 -4.20 -11.24
C PHE A 5 4.55 -5.58 -11.65
N LYS A 6 3.79 -6.32 -12.45
CA LYS A 6 4.25 -7.60 -13.01
C LYS A 6 5.46 -7.43 -13.93
N SER A 7 5.58 -6.29 -14.59
CA SER A 7 6.66 -6.04 -15.53
C SER A 7 7.98 -5.69 -14.85
N LEU A 8 7.97 -5.38 -13.56
CA LEU A 8 9.16 -4.95 -12.84
C LEU A 8 10.10 -6.13 -12.60
N PRO A 9 11.41 -5.94 -12.81
CA PRO A 9 12.37 -7.01 -12.57
C PRO A 9 12.60 -7.24 -11.09
N ASP A 10 13.10 -8.43 -10.76
CA ASP A 10 13.55 -8.72 -9.39
C ASP A 10 14.62 -7.71 -9.00
N GLY A 11 14.57 -7.25 -7.76
CA GLY A 11 15.51 -6.25 -7.27
C GLY A 11 15.13 -4.81 -7.58
N TYR A 12 14.01 -4.59 -8.28
CA TYR A 12 13.51 -3.22 -8.49
C TYR A 12 13.26 -2.51 -7.15
N PHE A 13 12.68 -3.21 -6.20
CA PHE A 13 12.59 -2.75 -4.81
C PHE A 13 13.64 -3.47 -3.97
N PRO A 14 14.22 -2.79 -2.97
CA PRO A 14 15.15 -3.48 -2.06
C PRO A 14 14.39 -4.46 -1.16
N VAL A 15 15.13 -5.33 -0.50
CA VAL A 15 14.56 -6.20 0.54
C VAL A 15 13.86 -5.31 1.56
N ASP A 16 12.66 -5.70 2.00
CA ASP A 16 11.79 -4.92 2.90
C ASP A 16 11.31 -3.60 2.29
N GLY A 17 11.27 -3.50 0.97
CA GLY A 17 10.84 -2.29 0.26
C GLY A 17 9.33 -2.14 0.11
N CYS A 18 8.54 -2.69 1.01
CA CYS A 18 7.07 -2.66 0.90
C CYS A 18 6.51 -1.23 0.92
N VAL A 19 7.07 -0.34 1.74
CA VAL A 19 6.63 1.07 1.79
C VAL A 19 6.97 1.78 0.49
N LEU A 20 8.12 1.48 -0.09
CA LEU A 20 8.53 2.06 -1.38
C LEU A 20 7.59 1.63 -2.50
N LEU A 21 7.08 0.41 -2.45
CA LEU A 21 6.11 -0.07 -3.44
C LEU A 21 4.81 0.71 -3.32
N VAL A 22 4.29 0.93 -2.12
CA VAL A 22 3.08 1.73 -1.89
C VAL A 22 3.30 3.16 -2.40
N ARG A 23 4.45 3.75 -2.07
CA ARG A 23 4.79 5.10 -2.53
C ARG A 23 4.79 5.19 -4.05
N GLU A 24 5.40 4.23 -4.72
CA GLU A 24 5.44 4.22 -6.18
C GLU A 24 4.04 4.06 -6.79
N ALA A 25 3.21 3.20 -6.22
CA ALA A 25 1.83 3.03 -6.67
C ALA A 25 1.06 4.35 -6.59
N TRP A 26 1.18 5.05 -5.47
CA TRP A 26 0.49 6.32 -5.27
C TRP A 26 1.02 7.41 -6.18
N GLN A 27 2.35 7.52 -6.34
CA GLN A 27 2.93 8.50 -7.25
C GLN A 27 2.46 8.28 -8.68
N ARG A 28 2.45 7.03 -9.12
CA ARG A 28 2.16 6.70 -10.51
C ARG A 28 0.67 6.68 -10.83
N PHE A 29 -0.14 6.12 -9.95
CA PHE A 29 -1.56 5.87 -10.24
C PHE A 29 -2.53 6.84 -9.57
N LEU A 30 -2.10 7.58 -8.55
CA LEU A 30 -2.85 8.71 -8.01
C LEU A 30 -2.26 10.05 -8.48
N HIS A 31 -1.19 10.02 -9.27
CA HIS A 31 -0.52 11.21 -9.82
C HIS A 31 -0.07 12.18 -8.73
N LEU A 32 0.47 11.65 -7.65
CA LEU A 32 0.95 12.45 -6.53
C LEU A 32 2.45 12.68 -6.68
N GLU A 33 2.85 13.94 -6.83
CA GLU A 33 4.26 14.29 -7.05
C GLU A 33 5.02 14.56 -5.76
N ASN A 34 4.33 15.01 -4.72
CA ASN A 34 4.97 15.50 -3.50
C ASN A 34 4.69 14.62 -2.29
N LEU A 35 4.88 13.31 -2.44
CA LEU A 35 4.83 12.43 -1.28
C LEU A 35 6.03 12.72 -0.37
N PRO A 36 5.85 12.62 0.96
CA PRO A 36 6.93 12.93 1.89
C PRO A 36 8.17 12.10 1.60
N LYS A 37 9.34 12.77 1.55
CA LYS A 37 10.60 12.10 1.25
C LYS A 37 10.96 11.05 2.29
N HIS A 38 10.54 11.23 3.52
CA HIS A 38 10.86 10.28 4.58
C HIS A 38 10.09 8.95 4.46
N MET A 39 9.13 8.83 3.53
CA MET A 39 8.64 7.51 3.16
C MET A 39 9.76 6.61 2.63
N ASP A 40 10.80 7.20 2.04
CA ASP A 40 11.97 6.45 1.59
C ASP A 40 12.81 5.92 2.76
N GLN A 41 12.69 6.54 3.94
CA GLN A 41 13.43 6.15 5.14
C GLN A 41 12.76 5.00 5.90
N PHE A 42 11.47 4.78 5.68
CA PHE A 42 10.72 3.71 6.33
C PHE A 42 10.76 2.43 5.48
N VAL A 43 11.98 1.98 5.21
CA VAL A 43 12.20 0.80 4.37
C VAL A 43 12.14 -0.51 5.16
N THR A 44 12.10 -0.44 6.49
CA THR A 44 12.05 -1.64 7.33
C THR A 44 10.71 -1.74 8.03
N PRO A 45 10.24 -2.97 8.31
CA PRO A 45 8.96 -3.15 9.02
C PRO A 45 8.89 -2.45 10.37
N ASP A 46 10.02 -2.26 11.04
CA ASP A 46 10.06 -1.65 12.37
C ASP A 46 9.54 -0.21 12.38
N TYR A 47 9.70 0.50 11.28
CA TYR A 47 9.27 1.90 11.17
C TYR A 47 7.89 2.08 10.55
N ALA A 48 7.34 1.03 10.00
CA ALA A 48 6.14 1.16 9.19
C ALA A 48 4.91 1.56 10.00
N HIS A 49 4.76 1.06 11.22
CA HIS A 49 3.65 1.47 12.08
C HIS A 49 3.81 2.92 12.54
N GLU A 50 5.04 3.41 12.71
CA GLU A 50 5.30 4.82 13.00
C GLU A 50 4.88 5.71 11.83
N LEU A 51 5.10 5.25 10.59
CA LEU A 51 4.65 5.94 9.40
C LEU A 51 3.12 6.08 9.42
N ILE A 52 2.42 4.99 9.72
CA ILE A 52 0.95 5.01 9.78
C ILE A 52 0.48 5.95 10.87
N ASP A 53 1.02 5.85 12.09
CA ASP A 53 0.63 6.69 13.21
C ASP A 53 0.91 8.17 12.92
N GLY A 54 2.05 8.47 12.31
CA GLY A 54 2.45 9.84 12.03
C GLY A 54 1.64 10.51 10.94
N TYR A 55 1.09 9.74 10.00
CA TYR A 55 0.35 10.30 8.87
C TYR A 55 -1.16 10.08 8.94
N GLN A 56 -1.63 9.33 9.93
CA GLN A 56 -3.06 9.10 10.09
C GLN A 56 -3.79 10.43 10.32
N GLY A 57 -4.82 10.67 9.51
CA GLY A 57 -5.55 11.93 9.54
C GLY A 57 -4.95 13.06 8.70
N GLN A 58 -3.70 12.94 8.30
CA GLN A 58 -3.03 13.93 7.44
C GLN A 58 -2.83 13.40 6.03
N LEU A 59 -2.09 12.30 5.92
CA LEU A 59 -1.76 11.68 4.63
C LEU A 59 -2.67 10.49 4.32
N ILE A 60 -3.03 9.72 5.34
CA ILE A 60 -3.81 8.50 5.19
C ILE A 60 -5.02 8.51 6.12
N GLU A 61 -6.05 7.79 5.73
CA GLU A 61 -7.29 7.62 6.50
C GLU A 61 -7.65 6.14 6.56
N PRO A 62 -8.04 5.61 7.74
CA PRO A 62 -8.47 4.22 7.84
C PRO A 62 -9.81 4.01 7.16
N ILE A 63 -9.96 2.85 6.52
CA ILE A 63 -11.21 2.44 5.90
C ILE A 63 -11.52 1.00 6.33
N GLN A 64 -12.79 0.63 6.34
CA GLN A 64 -13.20 -0.70 6.81
C GLN A 64 -13.07 -1.77 5.74
N LYS A 65 -13.30 -1.40 4.48
CA LYS A 65 -13.25 -2.32 3.35
C LYS A 65 -12.18 -1.87 2.37
N PRO A 66 -11.50 -2.80 1.69
CA PRO A 66 -10.48 -2.43 0.73
C PRO A 66 -11.07 -1.69 -0.47
N GLU A 67 -10.36 -0.66 -0.91
CA GLU A 67 -10.65 0.11 -2.12
C GLU A 67 -9.46 0.04 -3.05
N HIS A 68 -9.69 0.22 -4.33
CA HIS A 68 -8.60 0.27 -5.31
C HIS A 68 -7.57 1.33 -4.91
N LEU A 69 -6.29 0.95 -4.92
CA LEU A 69 -5.15 1.80 -4.54
C LEU A 69 -5.03 2.10 -3.04
N CYS A 70 -5.86 1.49 -2.19
CA CYS A 70 -5.64 1.64 -0.75
C CYS A 70 -4.38 0.89 -0.30
N MET A 71 -3.77 1.38 0.76
CA MET A 71 -2.67 0.66 1.41
C MET A 71 -3.25 -0.46 2.26
N VAL A 72 -2.66 -1.64 2.15
CA VAL A 72 -2.97 -2.78 2.99
C VAL A 72 -1.84 -2.92 4.01
N ALA A 73 -2.16 -2.77 5.29
CA ALA A 73 -1.19 -2.88 6.38
C ALA A 73 -1.46 -4.14 7.16
N ALA A 74 -0.45 -4.96 7.37
CA ALA A 74 -0.58 -6.26 7.99
C ALA A 74 0.45 -6.45 9.08
N SER A 75 0.07 -7.15 10.16
CA SER A 75 1.00 -7.46 11.22
C SER A 75 0.73 -8.85 11.79
N GLY A 76 1.76 -9.51 12.28
CA GLY A 76 1.65 -10.81 12.90
C GLY A 76 3.02 -11.40 13.16
N LYS A 77 3.14 -12.18 14.25
CA LYS A 77 4.38 -12.90 14.60
C LYS A 77 5.60 -11.97 14.70
N GLY A 78 5.38 -10.77 15.24
CA GLY A 78 6.46 -9.78 15.39
C GLY A 78 6.89 -9.12 14.10
N LYS A 79 6.15 -9.32 13.02
CA LYS A 79 6.44 -8.74 11.70
C LYS A 79 5.36 -7.76 11.28
N TRP A 80 5.77 -6.75 10.56
CA TRP A 80 4.86 -5.80 9.92
C TRP A 80 5.13 -5.77 8.42
N HIS A 81 4.08 -5.62 7.63
CA HIS A 81 4.20 -5.62 6.18
C HIS A 81 3.11 -4.74 5.56
N CYS A 82 3.32 -4.29 4.35
CA CYS A 82 2.29 -3.55 3.63
C CYS A 82 2.33 -3.86 2.14
N GLY A 83 1.26 -3.46 1.48
CA GLY A 83 1.13 -3.53 0.05
C GLY A 83 0.06 -2.57 -0.42
N VAL A 84 -0.31 -2.67 -1.69
CA VAL A 84 -1.37 -1.88 -2.27
C VAL A 84 -2.43 -2.80 -2.85
N PHE A 85 -3.70 -2.42 -2.69
CA PHE A 85 -4.82 -3.22 -3.16
C PHE A 85 -5.20 -2.85 -4.59
N SER A 86 -5.42 -3.86 -5.43
CA SER A 86 -5.94 -3.67 -6.78
C SER A 86 -7.32 -4.30 -6.89
N ALA A 87 -8.29 -3.49 -7.31
CA ALA A 87 -9.64 -3.95 -7.61
C ALA A 87 -9.85 -4.18 -9.11
N GLU A 88 -8.77 -4.19 -9.89
CA GLU A 88 -8.84 -4.36 -11.34
C GLU A 88 -9.39 -5.73 -11.76
N GLN A 89 -9.18 -6.73 -10.92
CA GLN A 89 -9.65 -8.09 -11.16
C GLN A 89 -10.32 -8.65 -9.91
N MET A 90 -11.39 -9.41 -10.09
CA MET A 90 -12.02 -10.13 -8.99
C MET A 90 -11.16 -11.33 -8.59
N PRO A 91 -11.02 -11.65 -7.31
CA PRO A 91 -11.70 -11.09 -6.12
C PRO A 91 -10.99 -9.90 -5.49
N GLY A 92 -9.98 -9.33 -6.10
CA GLY A 92 -9.13 -8.30 -5.56
C GLY A 92 -7.79 -8.85 -5.11
N TYR A 93 -6.73 -8.13 -5.40
CA TYR A 93 -5.35 -8.61 -5.22
C TYR A 93 -4.53 -7.61 -4.42
N VAL A 94 -3.59 -8.13 -3.64
CA VAL A 94 -2.60 -7.31 -2.93
C VAL A 94 -1.29 -7.39 -3.72
N ILE A 95 -0.74 -6.24 -4.05
CA ILE A 95 0.57 -6.11 -4.67
C ILE A 95 1.55 -5.74 -3.58
N HIS A 96 2.55 -6.58 -3.34
CA HIS A 96 3.52 -6.35 -2.27
C HIS A 96 4.86 -6.96 -2.65
N THR A 97 5.86 -6.80 -1.78
CA THR A 97 7.17 -7.39 -2.00
C THR A 97 7.36 -8.63 -1.14
N LEU A 98 8.02 -9.63 -1.69
CA LEU A 98 8.50 -10.80 -0.97
C LEU A 98 10.00 -10.87 -1.22
N GLY A 99 10.80 -10.53 -0.20
CA GLY A 99 12.21 -10.26 -0.41
C GLY A 99 12.36 -9.05 -1.34
N CYS A 100 13.02 -9.24 -2.47
CA CYS A 100 13.17 -8.19 -3.49
C CYS A 100 12.29 -8.42 -4.73
N THR A 101 11.31 -9.32 -4.65
CA THR A 101 10.43 -9.70 -5.76
C THR A 101 9.03 -9.15 -5.52
N VAL A 102 8.41 -8.60 -6.56
CA VAL A 102 7.00 -8.19 -6.49
C VAL A 102 6.13 -9.44 -6.54
N LYS A 103 5.20 -9.54 -5.60
CA LYS A 103 4.21 -10.60 -5.54
C LYS A 103 2.81 -10.03 -5.64
N ILE A 104 1.97 -10.68 -6.44
CA ILE A 104 0.58 -10.30 -6.62
C ILE A 104 -0.27 -11.50 -6.26
N GLU A 105 -1.06 -11.38 -5.19
CA GLU A 105 -1.86 -12.52 -4.72
C GLU A 105 -3.23 -12.05 -4.23
N PRO A 106 -4.24 -12.94 -4.26
CA PRO A 106 -5.56 -12.59 -3.73
C PRO A 106 -5.51 -12.13 -2.28
N LEU A 107 -6.38 -11.19 -1.92
CA LEU A 107 -6.40 -10.64 -0.57
C LEU A 107 -6.56 -11.73 0.51
N ASN A 108 -7.45 -12.72 0.29
CA ASN A 108 -7.65 -13.78 1.28
C ASN A 108 -6.42 -14.64 1.49
N GLN A 109 -5.59 -14.81 0.45
CA GLN A 109 -4.33 -15.54 0.57
C GLN A 109 -3.31 -14.70 1.34
N PHE A 110 -3.26 -13.40 1.07
CA PHE A 110 -2.40 -12.48 1.80
C PHE A 110 -2.75 -12.46 3.29
N ARG A 111 -4.05 -12.41 3.62
CA ARG A 111 -4.53 -12.39 5.02
C ARG A 111 -4.07 -13.58 5.85
N ARG A 112 -3.90 -14.75 5.22
CA ARG A 112 -3.50 -15.97 5.92
C ARG A 112 -2.10 -15.91 6.52
N ARG A 113 -1.30 -14.96 6.06
CA ARG A 113 0.09 -14.81 6.51
C ARG A 113 0.21 -13.96 7.78
N PHE A 114 -0.86 -13.27 8.17
CA PHE A 114 -0.81 -12.26 9.23
C PHE A 114 -1.98 -12.43 10.20
N ASP A 115 -1.78 -11.89 11.42
CA ASP A 115 -2.82 -11.90 12.46
C ASP A 115 -3.83 -10.78 12.25
N THR A 116 -3.37 -9.61 11.79
CA THR A 116 -4.24 -8.46 11.54
C THR A 116 -3.97 -7.88 10.17
N VAL A 117 -5.02 -7.41 9.51
CA VAL A 117 -4.93 -6.70 8.23
C VAL A 117 -5.86 -5.49 8.31
N GLU A 118 -5.31 -4.32 8.03
CA GLU A 118 -6.04 -3.05 8.05
C GLU A 118 -5.86 -2.34 6.71
N PHE A 119 -6.78 -1.43 6.39
CA PHE A 119 -6.76 -0.70 5.13
C PHE A 119 -6.73 0.80 5.38
N TYR A 120 -5.95 1.50 4.57
CA TYR A 120 -5.82 2.96 4.64
C TYR A 120 -5.84 3.53 3.22
N ARG A 121 -6.64 4.57 2.99
CA ARG A 121 -6.62 5.27 1.72
C ARG A 121 -5.84 6.57 1.87
N HIS A 122 -5.37 7.11 0.74
CA HIS A 122 -4.70 8.40 0.74
C HIS A 122 -5.72 9.50 0.98
N ALA A 123 -5.47 10.37 1.95
CA ALA A 123 -6.43 11.40 2.36
C ALA A 123 -6.76 12.39 1.23
N THR A 124 -5.77 12.73 0.40
CA THR A 124 -6.00 13.62 -0.74
C THR A 124 -6.92 12.98 -1.77
N HIS A 125 -6.74 11.70 -2.04
CA HIS A 125 -7.62 10.97 -2.96
C HIS A 125 -9.05 10.95 -2.43
N CYS A 126 -9.23 10.72 -1.14
CA CYS A 126 -10.54 10.77 -0.50
C CYS A 126 -11.21 12.14 -0.69
N ARG A 127 -10.46 13.22 -0.49
CA ARG A 127 -10.99 14.59 -0.66
C ARG A 127 -11.42 14.86 -2.08
N VAL A 128 -10.63 14.42 -3.06
CA VAL A 128 -10.95 14.57 -4.47
C VAL A 128 -12.25 13.83 -4.80
N SER A 129 -12.35 12.57 -4.34
CA SER A 129 -13.57 11.77 -4.55
C SER A 129 -14.80 12.42 -3.93
N THR A 130 -14.67 12.99 -2.74
CA THR A 130 -15.76 13.69 -2.06
C THR A 130 -16.20 14.93 -2.84
N SER A 131 -15.24 15.69 -3.37
CA SER A 131 -15.53 16.86 -4.19
C SER A 131 -16.27 16.48 -5.46
N ASP A 132 -15.88 15.41 -6.12
CA ASP A 132 -16.51 14.94 -7.34
C ASP A 132 -17.96 14.52 -7.10
N THR A 133 -18.25 13.89 -5.96
CA THR A 133 -19.62 13.48 -5.63
C THR A 133 -20.53 14.65 -5.33
N LYS A 134 -19.99 15.79 -4.93
CA LYS A 134 -20.78 17.00 -4.66
C LYS A 134 -21.01 17.84 -5.90
N GLY A 135 -20.19 17.63 -6.89
CA GLY A 135 -20.27 18.35 -8.14
C GLY A 135 -21.31 17.75 -9.05
#